data_4753cdc2c351b60e8ea2aefeb6e3c938
#
_entry.id   4753cdc2c351b60e8ea2aefeb6e3c938
#
_cell.length_a   1.000
_cell.length_b   1.000
_cell.length_c   1.000
_cell.angle_alpha   90.00
_cell.angle_beta   90.00
_cell.angle_gamma   90.00
#
_symmetry.space_group_name_H-M   'P 1'
#
loop_
_entity.id
_entity.type
_entity.pdbx_description
1 polymer ?
#
loop_
_entity_poly.entity_id
_entity_poly.type
_entity_poly.pdbx_seq_one_letter_code
_entity_poly.pdbx_strand_id
1 'polypeptide(L)'
;MTRFLLTPVAAAASALALLIPSAQAETNFGQVAMHVAYMLQNHHYSKQDFDDKVSGEMLHNYLNMLDFKHIFFTEQDVATFKDKYETTLDDHVLMRNISPAIEIYDIYKERVKERVAFLKKALDANKFTFDSKRTIEIKRDKAPWPKDKAAQDKLWLEIIEDNLLAERIADETRERDEKKKAEKAAAKKAGTAEAKPEATPTDERKVIEAPKPAADGETPKIVAKKEKDKEKELTPKERVLKDYTRLLESIDENDTKDVVNFFLSSLATAYDPHTEYMSTDESDNFKIHMQHQLVGIGALLGQKDDGAEIQGIVVGGPADKQGILKLNDRIIAVAQGDDEFVDVKYLKLQKIVDMIRGEVNTTVRIKIVPADDPSGTKIIAIVRDKVPLKEKLANAELLVTPPDLGKTLKVGWINLSNFYADMENGTVSTSVDVERLLRRLMKEKIDGLVLDLRDNGGGSLDEAIKLTGLFIPAGPVVQAK
;
A
#
# COMPACT_ATOMS: atom_id res chain seq x y z
N MET A 1 78.55 -25.30 39.12
CA MET A 1 77.16 -25.76 39.00
C MET A 1 76.23 -24.65 39.47
N THR A 2 75.78 -23.76 38.59
CA THR A 2 74.95 -22.62 38.97
C THR A 2 73.65 -22.70 38.13
N ARG A 3 72.53 -23.01 38.79
CA ARG A 3 71.23 -23.11 38.19
C ARG A 3 70.62 -21.66 38.06
N PHE A 4 70.36 -21.25 36.83
CA PHE A 4 69.56 -20.07 36.57
C PHE A 4 68.08 -20.45 36.60
N LEU A 5 67.30 -19.78 37.45
CA LEU A 5 65.86 -19.81 37.49
C LEU A 5 65.32 -18.72 36.51
N LEU A 6 64.63 -19.15 35.50
CA LEU A 6 63.84 -18.28 34.59
C LEU A 6 62.42 -18.15 35.14
N THR A 7 62.05 -16.94 35.53
CA THR A 7 60.66 -16.59 35.82
C THR A 7 59.92 -16.18 34.51
N PRO A 8 58.71 -16.65 34.26
CA PRO A 8 57.94 -16.18 33.10
C PRO A 8 57.26 -14.85 33.42
N VAL A 9 57.53 -13.84 32.60
CA VAL A 9 56.80 -12.58 32.55
C VAL A 9 55.49 -12.83 31.79
N ALA A 10 54.37 -12.76 32.50
CA ALA A 10 53.04 -12.78 31.87
C ALA A 10 52.75 -11.41 31.24
N ALA A 11 52.76 -11.34 29.93
CA ALA A 11 52.28 -10.18 29.15
C ALA A 11 50.76 -10.20 29.13
N ALA A 12 50.13 -9.30 29.90
CA ALA A 12 48.72 -9.02 29.80
C ALA A 12 48.47 -8.18 28.51
N ALA A 13 47.98 -8.82 27.45
CA ALA A 13 47.47 -8.16 26.28
C ALA A 13 46.07 -7.64 26.58
N SER A 14 45.93 -6.35 26.91
CA SER A 14 44.65 -5.64 26.97
C SER A 14 44.11 -5.50 25.57
N ALA A 15 43.14 -6.33 25.20
CA ALA A 15 42.36 -6.17 23.99
C ALA A 15 41.41 -4.98 24.17
N LEU A 16 41.83 -3.82 23.64
CA LEU A 16 40.96 -2.65 23.49
C LEU A 16 40.01 -2.95 22.35
N ALA A 17 38.81 -3.48 22.64
CA ALA A 17 37.73 -3.59 21.67
C ALA A 17 37.26 -2.17 21.32
N LEU A 18 37.74 -1.66 20.21
CA LEU A 18 37.14 -0.49 19.55
C LEU A 18 35.72 -0.89 19.19
N LEU A 19 34.75 -0.45 19.98
CA LEU A 19 33.35 -0.35 19.59
C LEU A 19 33.27 0.69 18.48
N ILE A 20 33.43 0.25 17.23
CA ILE A 20 33.05 1.04 16.06
C ILE A 20 31.52 0.99 16.07
N PRO A 21 30.80 2.10 16.30
CA PRO A 21 29.38 2.13 16.05
C PRO A 21 29.19 1.71 14.60
N SER A 22 28.35 0.72 14.35
CA SER A 22 27.92 0.37 13.00
C SER A 22 27.13 1.57 12.47
N ALA A 23 27.83 2.54 11.88
CA ALA A 23 27.19 3.53 11.04
C ALA A 23 26.49 2.72 9.95
N GLN A 24 25.16 2.73 9.96
CA GLN A 24 24.39 2.27 8.80
C GLN A 24 24.94 3.06 7.62
N ALA A 25 25.58 2.37 6.69
CA ALA A 25 26.13 3.01 5.50
C ALA A 25 24.94 3.67 4.78
N GLU A 26 24.98 5.00 4.65
CA GLU A 26 23.98 5.71 3.87
C GLU A 26 23.88 5.07 2.49
N THR A 27 22.66 4.78 2.06
CA THR A 27 22.41 4.13 0.77
C THR A 27 22.97 5.04 -0.34
N ASN A 28 23.92 4.54 -1.11
CA ASN A 28 24.46 5.26 -2.25
C ASN A 28 23.50 5.12 -3.44
N PHE A 29 22.53 6.01 -3.52
CA PHE A 29 21.50 6.00 -4.56
C PHE A 29 22.05 6.09 -5.98
N GLY A 30 23.17 6.79 -6.19
CA GLY A 30 23.85 6.84 -7.49
C GLY A 30 24.38 5.46 -7.91
N GLN A 31 24.90 4.68 -6.95
CA GLN A 31 25.31 3.30 -7.22
C GLN A 31 24.12 2.40 -7.52
N VAL A 32 23.00 2.56 -6.81
CA VAL A 32 21.76 1.83 -7.09
C VAL A 32 21.27 2.14 -8.51
N ALA A 33 21.23 3.42 -8.89
CA ALA A 33 20.79 3.84 -10.22
C ALA A 33 21.65 3.22 -11.33
N MET A 34 22.97 3.24 -11.18
CA MET A 34 23.90 2.61 -12.14
C MET A 34 23.66 1.10 -12.22
N HIS A 35 23.45 0.41 -11.10
CA HIS A 35 23.18 -1.04 -11.12
C HIS A 35 21.85 -1.36 -11.80
N VAL A 36 20.79 -0.58 -11.57
CA VAL A 36 19.50 -0.75 -12.25
C VAL A 36 19.67 -0.59 -13.76
N ALA A 37 20.36 0.48 -14.21
CA ALA A 37 20.66 0.69 -15.62
C ALA A 37 21.45 -0.48 -16.23
N TYR A 38 22.48 -0.97 -15.53
CA TYR A 38 23.25 -2.14 -15.96
C TYR A 38 22.39 -3.40 -16.10
N MET A 39 21.49 -3.65 -15.15
CA MET A 39 20.58 -4.81 -15.20
C MET A 39 19.62 -4.71 -16.38
N LEU A 40 19.02 -3.54 -16.60
CA LEU A 40 18.12 -3.30 -17.72
C LEU A 40 18.84 -3.48 -19.06
N GLN A 41 19.99 -2.87 -19.25
CA GLN A 41 20.75 -2.99 -20.49
C GLN A 41 21.18 -4.43 -20.79
N ASN A 42 21.62 -5.20 -19.79
CA ASN A 42 22.24 -6.52 -20.03
C ASN A 42 21.27 -7.69 -19.85
N HIS A 43 20.23 -7.56 -19.05
CA HIS A 43 19.34 -8.67 -18.68
C HIS A 43 17.90 -8.49 -19.13
N HIS A 44 17.48 -7.27 -19.51
CA HIS A 44 16.14 -7.06 -20.04
C HIS A 44 15.95 -7.77 -21.38
N TYR A 45 14.74 -8.27 -21.65
CA TYR A 45 14.45 -9.03 -22.87
C TYR A 45 14.64 -8.22 -24.16
N SER A 46 14.42 -6.89 -24.12
CA SER A 46 14.52 -6.01 -25.29
C SER A 46 15.96 -5.83 -25.79
N LYS A 47 16.98 -6.14 -24.95
CA LYS A 47 18.40 -5.95 -25.30
C LYS A 47 18.73 -4.54 -25.78
N GLN A 48 18.04 -3.52 -25.27
CA GLN A 48 18.20 -2.12 -25.64
C GLN A 48 19.35 -1.51 -24.85
N ASP A 49 20.23 -0.78 -25.54
CA ASP A 49 21.28 0.00 -24.90
C ASP A 49 20.69 1.17 -24.12
N PHE A 50 21.34 1.56 -23.04
CA PHE A 50 21.00 2.78 -22.30
C PHE A 50 21.72 3.95 -22.94
N ASP A 51 21.06 4.63 -23.87
CA ASP A 51 21.56 5.66 -24.75
C ASP A 51 20.68 6.94 -24.69
N ASP A 52 21.03 7.95 -25.51
CA ASP A 52 20.29 9.22 -25.63
C ASP A 52 18.79 9.01 -25.87
N LYS A 53 18.41 7.97 -26.61
CA LYS A 53 17.01 7.68 -26.86
C LYS A 53 16.29 7.24 -25.60
N VAL A 54 16.88 6.35 -24.82
CA VAL A 54 16.31 5.92 -23.52
C VAL A 54 16.35 7.07 -22.53
N SER A 55 17.38 7.92 -22.57
CA SER A 55 17.43 9.17 -21.81
C SER A 55 16.21 10.04 -22.06
N GLY A 56 15.85 10.27 -23.32
CA GLY A 56 14.68 11.07 -23.69
C GLY A 56 13.35 10.46 -23.23
N GLU A 57 13.20 9.14 -23.37
CA GLU A 57 12.03 8.43 -22.89
C GLU A 57 11.95 8.44 -21.36
N MET A 58 13.06 8.23 -20.67
CA MET A 58 13.16 8.31 -19.21
C MET A 58 12.79 9.70 -18.69
N LEU A 59 13.31 10.77 -19.30
CA LEU A 59 12.96 12.15 -18.93
C LEU A 59 11.46 12.39 -19.11
N HIS A 60 10.90 11.99 -20.26
CA HIS A 60 9.47 12.11 -20.52
C HIS A 60 8.63 11.39 -19.47
N ASN A 61 8.98 10.14 -19.15
CA ASN A 61 8.29 9.34 -18.14
C ASN A 61 8.39 9.98 -16.75
N TYR A 62 9.56 10.51 -16.39
CA TYR A 62 9.76 11.15 -15.08
C TYR A 62 8.91 12.41 -14.93
N LEU A 63 8.87 13.27 -15.95
CA LEU A 63 8.03 14.46 -15.95
C LEU A 63 6.54 14.12 -15.88
N ASN A 64 6.10 13.10 -16.61
CA ASN A 64 4.72 12.62 -16.57
C ASN A 64 4.37 11.97 -15.22
N MET A 65 5.30 11.29 -14.58
CA MET A 65 5.08 10.71 -13.25
C MET A 65 4.88 11.79 -12.19
N LEU A 66 5.64 12.88 -12.26
CA LEU A 66 5.50 14.01 -11.34
C LEU A 66 4.26 14.86 -11.64
N ASP A 67 3.97 15.13 -12.91
CA ASP A 67 2.88 16.00 -13.37
C ASP A 67 1.99 15.32 -14.42
N PHE A 68 1.36 14.19 -14.05
CA PHE A 68 0.55 13.37 -14.93
C PHE A 68 -0.59 14.15 -15.66
N LYS A 69 -1.13 15.17 -15.02
CA LYS A 69 -2.19 16.01 -15.59
C LYS A 69 -1.68 17.23 -16.37
N HIS A 70 -0.39 17.43 -16.43
CA HIS A 70 0.25 18.59 -17.06
C HIS A 70 -0.33 19.93 -16.57
N ILE A 71 -0.33 20.12 -15.24
CA ILE A 71 -0.92 21.30 -14.61
C ILE A 71 0.08 22.10 -13.75
N PHE A 72 1.18 21.47 -13.35
CA PHE A 72 2.19 22.10 -12.48
C PHE A 72 3.34 22.70 -13.26
N PHE A 73 3.95 21.96 -14.19
CA PHE A 73 4.99 22.51 -15.08
C PHE A 73 4.40 23.40 -16.15
N THR A 74 5.26 24.24 -16.72
CA THR A 74 4.99 24.98 -17.97
C THR A 74 5.81 24.38 -19.12
N GLU A 75 5.44 24.71 -20.38
CA GLU A 75 6.28 24.35 -21.55
C GLU A 75 7.72 24.84 -21.40
N GLN A 76 7.93 26.00 -20.77
CA GLN A 76 9.27 26.54 -20.54
C GLN A 76 10.08 25.70 -19.55
N ASP A 77 9.45 25.20 -18.47
CA ASP A 77 10.12 24.28 -17.53
C ASP A 77 10.55 23.01 -18.25
N VAL A 78 9.63 22.40 -19.01
CA VAL A 78 9.88 21.18 -19.78
C VAL A 78 10.96 21.39 -20.85
N ALA A 79 10.95 22.51 -21.56
CA ALA A 79 11.99 22.84 -22.53
C ALA A 79 13.36 22.97 -21.87
N THR A 80 13.43 23.57 -20.67
CA THR A 80 14.67 23.68 -19.91
C THR A 80 15.21 22.31 -19.48
N PHE A 81 14.33 21.41 -19.04
CA PHE A 81 14.73 20.04 -18.68
C PHE A 81 15.20 19.23 -19.90
N LYS A 82 14.52 19.39 -21.03
CA LYS A 82 14.94 18.76 -22.30
C LYS A 82 16.30 19.23 -22.75
N ASP A 83 16.53 20.53 -22.77
CA ASP A 83 17.81 21.12 -23.16
C ASP A 83 18.98 20.60 -22.29
N LYS A 84 18.72 20.37 -20.99
CA LYS A 84 19.76 19.88 -20.06
C LYS A 84 19.92 18.37 -20.06
N TYR A 85 18.83 17.60 -20.20
CA TYR A 85 18.80 16.21 -19.77
C TYR A 85 18.29 15.21 -20.82
N GLU A 86 17.68 15.66 -21.94
CA GLU A 86 17.06 14.74 -22.91
C GLU A 86 18.03 13.70 -23.48
N THR A 87 19.30 14.07 -23.62
CA THR A 87 20.36 13.21 -24.19
C THR A 87 21.52 12.95 -23.23
N THR A 88 21.33 13.15 -21.92
CA THR A 88 22.44 13.05 -20.97
C THR A 88 22.08 12.31 -19.67
N LEU A 89 20.84 11.87 -19.49
CA LEU A 89 20.47 11.13 -18.27
C LEU A 89 21.19 9.78 -18.16
N ASP A 90 21.46 9.11 -19.27
CA ASP A 90 22.25 7.88 -19.33
C ASP A 90 23.67 8.14 -18.80
N ASP A 91 24.35 9.16 -19.27
CA ASP A 91 25.68 9.58 -18.79
C ASP A 91 25.66 9.88 -17.29
N HIS A 92 24.68 10.66 -16.84
CA HIS A 92 24.51 10.98 -15.42
C HIS A 92 24.34 9.70 -14.57
N VAL A 93 23.43 8.81 -14.93
CA VAL A 93 23.17 7.56 -14.21
C VAL A 93 24.38 6.65 -14.21
N LEU A 94 25.06 6.47 -15.37
CA LEU A 94 26.26 5.66 -15.47
C LEU A 94 27.44 6.22 -14.67
N MET A 95 27.51 7.54 -14.51
CA MET A 95 28.45 8.24 -13.61
C MET A 95 28.01 8.27 -12.14
N ARG A 96 26.91 7.57 -11.78
CA ARG A 96 26.35 7.51 -10.43
C ARG A 96 25.85 8.88 -9.93
N ASN A 97 25.45 9.75 -10.83
CA ASN A 97 24.96 11.09 -10.53
C ASN A 97 23.44 11.13 -10.65
N ILE A 98 22.75 11.31 -9.52
CA ILE A 98 21.29 11.42 -9.43
C ILE A 98 20.81 12.88 -9.29
N SER A 99 21.73 13.87 -9.41
CA SER A 99 21.36 15.28 -9.25
C SER A 99 20.27 15.75 -10.21
N PRO A 100 20.16 15.26 -11.46
CA PRO A 100 19.04 15.61 -12.33
C PRO A 100 17.68 15.27 -11.74
N ALA A 101 17.55 14.11 -11.08
CA ALA A 101 16.31 13.71 -10.42
C ALA A 101 15.91 14.70 -9.32
N ILE A 102 16.87 15.08 -8.49
CA ILE A 102 16.65 16.02 -7.38
C ILE A 102 16.31 17.42 -7.91
N GLU A 103 17.07 17.94 -8.90
CA GLU A 103 16.83 19.27 -9.48
C GLU A 103 15.41 19.38 -10.07
N ILE A 104 14.98 18.38 -10.85
CA ILE A 104 13.65 18.36 -11.46
C ILE A 104 12.58 18.29 -10.37
N TYR A 105 12.78 17.44 -9.33
CA TYR A 105 11.84 17.30 -8.24
C TYR A 105 11.71 18.58 -7.40
N ASP A 106 12.81 19.28 -7.12
CA ASP A 106 12.78 20.54 -6.39
C ASP A 106 12.00 21.62 -7.15
N ILE A 107 12.17 21.69 -8.48
CA ILE A 107 11.39 22.60 -9.32
C ILE A 107 9.91 22.20 -9.31
N TYR A 108 9.59 20.91 -9.40
CA TYR A 108 8.20 20.40 -9.26
C TYR A 108 7.56 20.86 -7.96
N LYS A 109 8.25 20.66 -6.83
CA LYS A 109 7.83 21.08 -5.50
C LYS A 109 7.56 22.58 -5.42
N GLU A 110 8.42 23.41 -5.99
CA GLU A 110 8.21 24.87 -6.04
C GLU A 110 6.98 25.22 -6.91
N ARG A 111 6.78 24.54 -8.05
CA ARG A 111 5.57 24.77 -8.88
C ARG A 111 4.30 24.39 -8.15
N VAL A 112 4.29 23.29 -7.40
CA VAL A 112 3.13 22.90 -6.58
C VAL A 112 2.84 23.95 -5.50
N LYS A 113 3.86 24.44 -4.79
CA LYS A 113 3.70 25.53 -3.80
C LYS A 113 3.10 26.79 -4.41
N GLU A 114 3.59 27.20 -5.58
CA GLU A 114 3.05 28.35 -6.31
C GLU A 114 1.55 28.14 -6.65
N ARG A 115 1.16 26.93 -7.07
CA ARG A 115 -0.22 26.63 -7.44
C ARG A 115 -1.14 26.57 -6.23
N VAL A 116 -0.70 26.01 -5.10
CA VAL A 116 -1.47 26.01 -3.85
C VAL A 116 -1.67 27.44 -3.32
N ALA A 117 -0.64 28.28 -3.42
CA ALA A 117 -0.77 29.70 -3.06
C ALA A 117 -1.75 30.46 -4.00
N PHE A 118 -1.71 30.16 -5.29
CA PHE A 118 -2.66 30.70 -6.28
C PHE A 118 -4.10 30.25 -5.98
N LEU A 119 -4.32 28.96 -5.72
CA LEU A 119 -5.59 28.38 -5.32
C LEU A 119 -6.19 29.13 -4.14
N LYS A 120 -5.41 29.32 -3.06
CA LYS A 120 -5.85 30.05 -1.86
C LYS A 120 -6.36 31.45 -2.21
N LYS A 121 -5.56 32.22 -2.99
CA LYS A 121 -5.97 33.57 -3.42
C LYS A 121 -7.26 33.56 -4.28
N ALA A 122 -7.41 32.57 -5.17
CA ALA A 122 -8.59 32.45 -6.01
C ALA A 122 -9.85 32.12 -5.20
N LEU A 123 -9.73 31.22 -4.21
CA LEU A 123 -10.81 30.86 -3.29
C LEU A 123 -11.24 32.06 -2.40
N ASP A 124 -10.26 32.84 -1.91
CA ASP A 124 -10.53 34.04 -1.12
C ASP A 124 -11.24 35.12 -1.94
N ALA A 125 -10.84 35.31 -3.22
CA ALA A 125 -11.47 36.25 -4.13
C ALA A 125 -12.93 35.91 -4.48
N ASN A 126 -13.32 34.64 -4.36
CA ASN A 126 -14.71 34.13 -4.51
C ASN A 126 -15.46 34.58 -5.77
N LYS A 127 -14.82 34.54 -6.95
CA LYS A 127 -15.40 35.00 -8.21
C LYS A 127 -16.01 33.90 -9.08
N PHE A 128 -16.38 32.76 -8.48
CA PHE A 128 -16.94 31.59 -9.17
C PHE A 128 -18.47 31.68 -9.21
N THR A 129 -19.07 31.72 -10.39
CA THR A 129 -20.52 31.92 -10.58
C THR A 129 -21.28 30.64 -10.94
N PHE A 130 -20.57 29.64 -11.52
CA PHE A 130 -21.11 28.32 -11.93
C PHE A 130 -22.24 28.38 -12.99
N ASP A 131 -22.39 29.49 -13.66
CA ASP A 131 -23.45 29.75 -14.69
C ASP A 131 -22.90 29.64 -16.13
N SER A 132 -21.63 29.34 -16.29
CA SER A 132 -20.98 29.24 -17.57
C SER A 132 -21.30 27.93 -18.27
N LYS A 133 -21.38 27.94 -19.62
CA LYS A 133 -21.47 26.76 -20.46
C LYS A 133 -20.09 26.22 -20.88
N ARG A 134 -19.04 26.58 -20.15
CA ARG A 134 -17.68 26.13 -20.41
C ARG A 134 -17.57 24.66 -20.13
N THR A 135 -16.69 23.98 -20.85
CA THR A 135 -16.28 22.59 -20.61
C THR A 135 -14.82 22.55 -20.26
N ILE A 136 -14.44 21.66 -19.37
CA ILE A 136 -13.05 21.41 -19.00
C ILE A 136 -12.62 20.03 -19.50
N GLU A 137 -11.38 19.92 -19.95
CA GLU A 137 -10.77 18.64 -20.27
C GLU A 137 -10.30 17.94 -18.99
N ILE A 138 -11.02 16.87 -18.59
CA ILE A 138 -10.74 16.12 -17.36
C ILE A 138 -9.53 15.20 -17.55
N LYS A 139 -9.43 14.53 -18.73
CA LYS A 139 -8.31 13.64 -19.06
C LYS A 139 -7.21 14.46 -19.74
N ARG A 140 -6.20 14.84 -18.96
CA ARG A 140 -5.13 15.70 -19.43
C ARG A 140 -3.76 15.00 -19.59
N ASP A 141 -3.73 13.69 -19.45
CA ASP A 141 -2.53 12.87 -19.60
C ASP A 141 -1.81 13.02 -20.96
N LYS A 142 -2.54 13.51 -21.99
CA LYS A 142 -2.00 13.78 -23.33
C LYS A 142 -2.12 15.24 -23.76
N ALA A 143 -2.62 16.10 -22.88
CA ALA A 143 -2.69 17.53 -23.16
C ALA A 143 -1.30 18.17 -23.08
N PRO A 144 -1.02 19.23 -23.86
CA PRO A 144 0.24 19.95 -23.72
C PRO A 144 0.32 20.62 -22.33
N TRP A 145 1.54 20.82 -21.83
CA TRP A 145 1.77 21.70 -20.69
C TRP A 145 1.37 23.13 -21.02
N PRO A 146 0.88 23.90 -20.05
CA PRO A 146 0.56 25.31 -20.27
C PRO A 146 1.78 26.07 -20.80
N LYS A 147 1.57 26.85 -21.85
CA LYS A 147 2.63 27.58 -22.54
C LYS A 147 3.43 28.49 -21.61
N ASP A 148 2.73 29.18 -20.71
CA ASP A 148 3.27 30.14 -19.78
C ASP A 148 2.40 30.26 -18.54
N LYS A 149 2.84 31.09 -17.57
CA LYS A 149 2.13 31.30 -16.33
C LYS A 149 0.70 31.82 -16.51
N ALA A 150 0.44 32.66 -17.52
CA ALA A 150 -0.90 33.18 -17.77
C ALA A 150 -1.86 32.09 -18.26
N ALA A 151 -1.40 31.25 -19.17
CA ALA A 151 -2.14 30.06 -19.61
C ALA A 151 -2.38 29.08 -18.47
N GLN A 152 -1.37 28.87 -17.62
CA GLN A 152 -1.48 28.04 -16.44
C GLN A 152 -2.46 28.61 -15.41
N ASP A 153 -2.42 29.91 -15.14
CA ASP A 153 -3.36 30.56 -14.21
C ASP A 153 -4.80 30.43 -14.71
N LYS A 154 -5.04 30.58 -16.02
CA LYS A 154 -6.36 30.35 -16.62
C LYS A 154 -6.81 28.91 -16.43
N LEU A 155 -5.98 27.94 -16.75
CA LEU A 155 -6.28 26.52 -16.55
C LEU A 155 -6.60 26.21 -15.07
N TRP A 156 -5.85 26.79 -14.13
CA TRP A 156 -6.08 26.58 -12.72
C TRP A 156 -7.40 27.19 -12.23
N LEU A 157 -7.83 28.33 -12.77
CA LEU A 157 -9.17 28.86 -12.46
C LEU A 157 -10.28 27.90 -12.92
N GLU A 158 -10.13 27.27 -14.09
CA GLU A 158 -11.07 26.28 -14.60
C GLU A 158 -11.10 25.01 -13.71
N ILE A 159 -9.92 24.51 -13.28
CA ILE A 159 -9.81 23.36 -12.36
C ILE A 159 -10.44 23.67 -11.00
N ILE A 160 -10.20 24.85 -10.45
CA ILE A 160 -10.78 25.27 -9.16
C ILE A 160 -12.30 25.35 -9.25
N GLU A 161 -12.83 25.92 -10.33
CA GLU A 161 -14.28 26.03 -10.54
C GLU A 161 -14.92 24.64 -10.66
N ASP A 162 -14.29 23.71 -11.38
CA ASP A 162 -14.74 22.32 -11.53
C ASP A 162 -14.75 21.57 -10.18
N ASN A 163 -13.65 21.66 -9.42
CA ASN A 163 -13.55 21.03 -8.11
C ASN A 163 -14.61 21.59 -7.11
N LEU A 164 -14.81 22.91 -7.12
CA LEU A 164 -15.86 23.52 -6.30
C LEU A 164 -17.27 23.08 -6.71
N LEU A 165 -17.52 22.94 -8.02
CA LEU A 165 -18.78 22.45 -8.52
C LEU A 165 -19.01 20.99 -8.12
N ALA A 166 -17.99 20.14 -8.25
CA ALA A 166 -18.05 18.74 -7.86
C ALA A 166 -18.40 18.60 -6.36
N GLU A 167 -17.77 19.39 -5.48
CA GLU A 167 -18.03 19.39 -4.05
C GLU A 167 -19.47 19.86 -3.72
N ARG A 168 -19.98 20.87 -4.44
CA ARG A 168 -21.36 21.31 -4.25
C ARG A 168 -22.38 20.26 -4.68
N ILE A 169 -22.15 19.60 -5.82
CA ILE A 169 -23.01 18.50 -6.30
C ILE A 169 -22.99 17.34 -5.29
N ALA A 170 -21.82 17.04 -4.71
CA ALA A 170 -21.71 16.02 -3.68
C ALA A 170 -22.55 16.35 -2.44
N ASP A 171 -22.51 17.61 -1.97
CA ASP A 171 -23.32 18.08 -0.85
C ASP A 171 -24.82 17.99 -1.15
N GLU A 172 -25.27 18.49 -2.31
CA GLU A 172 -26.69 18.43 -2.73
C GLU A 172 -27.18 16.96 -2.86
N THR A 173 -26.31 16.07 -3.33
CA THR A 173 -26.62 14.64 -3.44
C THR A 173 -26.77 14.00 -2.07
N ARG A 174 -25.87 14.33 -1.12
CA ARG A 174 -25.92 13.86 0.25
C ARG A 174 -27.21 14.29 0.95
N GLU A 175 -27.54 15.57 0.87
CA GLU A 175 -28.78 16.12 1.44
C GLU A 175 -30.03 15.44 0.87
N ARG A 176 -30.05 15.21 -0.45
CA ARG A 176 -31.15 14.51 -1.12
C ARG A 176 -31.30 13.06 -0.63
N ASP A 177 -30.19 12.36 -0.47
CA ASP A 177 -30.21 10.97 0.01
C ASP A 177 -30.58 10.87 1.49
N GLU A 178 -30.18 11.83 2.31
CA GLU A 178 -30.60 11.94 3.72
C GLU A 178 -32.11 12.20 3.82
N LYS A 179 -32.66 13.12 3.01
CA LYS A 179 -34.11 13.37 2.94
C LYS A 179 -34.87 12.10 2.55
N LYS A 180 -34.41 11.38 1.51
CA LYS A 180 -35.03 10.10 1.11
C LYS A 180 -34.96 9.03 2.20
N LYS A 181 -33.86 8.96 2.95
CA LYS A 181 -33.74 8.01 4.09
C LYS A 181 -34.67 8.40 5.21
N ALA A 182 -34.78 9.68 5.53
CA ALA A 182 -35.72 10.20 6.55
C ALA A 182 -37.19 9.95 6.18
N GLU A 183 -37.57 10.19 4.91
CA GLU A 183 -38.91 9.91 4.38
C GLU A 183 -39.25 8.41 4.47
N LYS A 184 -38.33 7.54 4.02
CA LYS A 184 -38.50 6.06 4.15
C LYS A 184 -38.61 5.63 5.60
N ALA A 185 -37.86 6.22 6.52
CA ALA A 185 -37.92 5.91 7.94
C ALA A 185 -39.25 6.39 8.56
N ALA A 186 -39.74 7.56 8.15
CA ALA A 186 -41.05 8.10 8.56
C ALA A 186 -42.20 7.22 8.01
N ALA A 187 -42.16 6.83 6.74
CA ALA A 187 -43.14 5.92 6.13
C ALA A 187 -43.16 4.55 6.83
N LYS A 188 -42.00 4.03 7.19
CA LYS A 188 -41.89 2.77 7.94
C LYS A 188 -42.43 2.87 9.37
N LYS A 189 -42.34 4.02 10.01
CA LYS A 189 -42.96 4.30 11.33
C LYS A 189 -44.46 4.52 11.25
N ALA A 190 -44.98 5.05 10.13
CA ALA A 190 -46.40 5.27 9.90
C ALA A 190 -47.12 3.99 9.40
N GLY A 191 -46.41 3.00 8.90
CA GLY A 191 -46.96 1.76 8.34
C GLY A 191 -46.96 0.53 9.27
N THR A 192 -46.78 0.69 10.58
CA THR A 192 -46.84 -0.39 11.55
C THR A 192 -48.30 -0.66 12.01
N ALA A 193 -49.15 -1.12 11.07
CA ALA A 193 -50.31 -1.99 11.35
C ALA A 193 -50.40 -3.02 10.22
N GLU A 194 -50.15 -4.27 10.57
CA GLU A 194 -50.46 -5.50 9.85
C GLU A 194 -49.79 -5.74 8.48
N ALA A 195 -48.67 -6.47 8.49
CA ALA A 195 -48.43 -7.62 7.62
C ALA A 195 -47.24 -8.43 8.18
N LYS A 196 -47.52 -9.70 8.57
CA LYS A 196 -46.47 -10.70 8.79
C LYS A 196 -45.64 -10.84 7.52
N PRO A 197 -44.30 -10.83 7.59
CA PRO A 197 -43.50 -11.22 6.43
C PRO A 197 -43.61 -12.73 6.26
N GLU A 198 -44.04 -13.14 5.08
CA GLU A 198 -43.83 -14.49 4.56
C GLU A 198 -42.31 -14.77 4.58
N ALA A 199 -41.96 -15.92 5.15
CA ALA A 199 -40.60 -16.37 5.30
C ALA A 199 -39.97 -16.58 3.91
N THR A 200 -39.00 -15.74 3.58
CA THR A 200 -38.04 -16.05 2.51
C THR A 200 -37.23 -17.27 2.94
N PRO A 201 -36.97 -18.25 2.07
CA PRO A 201 -36.18 -19.43 2.40
C PRO A 201 -34.79 -19.00 2.84
N THR A 202 -34.41 -19.33 4.05
CA THR A 202 -33.06 -19.19 4.55
C THR A 202 -32.18 -20.17 3.81
N ASP A 203 -31.28 -19.61 3.00
CA ASP A 203 -30.17 -20.30 2.36
C ASP A 203 -29.23 -20.81 3.47
N GLU A 204 -29.31 -22.10 3.78
CA GLU A 204 -28.46 -22.76 4.78
C GLU A 204 -27.06 -22.94 4.19
N ARG A 205 -26.20 -21.93 4.38
CA ARG A 205 -24.78 -21.98 4.04
C ARG A 205 -24.01 -22.67 5.17
N LYS A 206 -23.53 -23.86 4.92
CA LYS A 206 -22.62 -24.55 5.82
C LYS A 206 -21.18 -24.25 5.45
N VAL A 207 -20.55 -23.34 6.20
CA VAL A 207 -19.12 -23.01 6.03
C VAL A 207 -18.28 -24.17 6.52
N ILE A 208 -17.42 -24.71 5.66
CA ILE A 208 -16.45 -25.76 6.02
C ILE A 208 -15.14 -25.08 6.40
N GLU A 209 -15.00 -24.74 7.67
CA GLU A 209 -13.73 -24.25 8.22
C GLU A 209 -12.68 -25.38 8.32
N ALA A 210 -11.41 -25.01 8.17
CA ALA A 210 -10.29 -25.89 8.52
C ALA A 210 -10.36 -26.28 10.00
N PRO A 211 -9.87 -27.47 10.42
CA PRO A 211 -10.01 -27.92 11.80
C PRO A 211 -9.34 -26.93 12.75
N LYS A 212 -10.13 -26.37 13.67
CA LYS A 212 -9.63 -25.59 14.81
C LYS A 212 -8.81 -26.50 15.73
N PRO A 213 -7.69 -26.02 16.28
CA PRO A 213 -7.25 -26.55 17.55
C PRO A 213 -8.28 -26.14 18.61
N ALA A 214 -8.65 -27.09 19.45
CA ALA A 214 -9.70 -26.92 20.45
C ALA A 214 -9.28 -25.85 21.48
N ALA A 215 -10.15 -24.85 21.66
CA ALA A 215 -10.45 -24.18 22.93
C ALA A 215 -11.45 -23.04 22.72
N ASP A 216 -12.39 -22.97 23.61
CA ASP A 216 -13.53 -22.09 23.70
C ASP A 216 -13.18 -20.59 23.62
N GLY A 217 -14.01 -19.82 22.87
CA GLY A 217 -13.97 -18.37 22.88
C GLY A 217 -14.84 -17.79 21.78
N GLU A 218 -15.98 -17.24 22.14
CA GLU A 218 -16.90 -16.52 21.26
C GLU A 218 -16.16 -15.45 20.44
N THR A 219 -16.39 -15.45 19.14
CA THR A 219 -15.92 -14.40 18.23
C THR A 219 -16.55 -13.06 18.60
N PRO A 220 -15.78 -12.02 18.93
CA PRO A 220 -16.33 -10.69 19.11
C PRO A 220 -16.80 -10.15 17.75
N LYS A 221 -18.08 -9.92 17.61
CA LYS A 221 -18.60 -9.05 16.54
C LYS A 221 -17.93 -7.70 16.66
N ILE A 222 -17.22 -7.28 15.62
CA ILE A 222 -16.69 -5.93 15.49
C ILE A 222 -17.88 -4.97 15.44
N VAL A 223 -18.30 -4.49 16.59
CA VAL A 223 -19.20 -3.34 16.67
C VAL A 223 -18.31 -2.12 16.59
N ALA A 224 -18.10 -1.64 15.37
CA ALA A 224 -17.53 -0.31 15.15
C ALA A 224 -18.56 0.72 15.71
N LYS A 225 -18.41 1.08 16.97
CA LYS A 225 -19.07 2.23 17.55
C LYS A 225 -18.38 3.47 17.00
N LYS A 226 -18.87 3.98 15.87
CA LYS A 226 -18.56 5.32 15.41
C LYS A 226 -19.09 6.29 16.45
N GLU A 227 -18.27 6.70 17.38
CA GLU A 227 -18.46 7.99 18.04
C GLU A 227 -18.26 9.05 16.95
N LYS A 228 -19.37 9.62 16.52
CA LYS A 228 -19.37 10.85 15.72
C LYS A 228 -19.01 11.99 16.68
N ASP A 229 -17.72 12.26 16.81
CA ASP A 229 -17.32 13.61 17.07
C ASP A 229 -17.92 14.44 15.94
N LYS A 230 -18.71 15.47 16.29
CA LYS A 230 -19.23 16.44 15.33
C LYS A 230 -18.06 17.30 14.87
N GLU A 231 -17.21 16.74 14.01
CA GLU A 231 -16.26 17.51 13.23
C GLU A 231 -17.08 18.54 12.45
N LYS A 232 -16.77 19.81 12.61
CA LYS A 232 -17.41 20.91 11.91
C LYS A 232 -17.40 20.58 10.42
N GLU A 233 -18.57 20.45 9.80
CA GLU A 233 -18.67 20.12 8.37
C GLU A 233 -17.95 21.20 7.57
N LEU A 234 -16.86 20.81 6.89
CA LEU A 234 -16.07 21.71 6.06
C LEU A 234 -16.90 22.19 4.86
N THR A 235 -16.80 23.44 4.53
CA THR A 235 -17.39 24.00 3.31
C THR A 235 -16.69 23.43 2.05
N PRO A 236 -17.32 23.46 0.87
CA PRO A 236 -16.68 23.06 -0.39
C PRO A 236 -15.31 23.70 -0.61
N LYS A 237 -15.15 24.97 -0.29
CA LYS A 237 -13.87 25.69 -0.39
C LYS A 237 -12.82 25.13 0.56
N GLU A 238 -13.19 24.89 1.80
CA GLU A 238 -12.28 24.35 2.81
C GLU A 238 -11.85 22.93 2.42
N ARG A 239 -12.73 22.11 1.83
CA ARG A 239 -12.37 20.77 1.33
C ARG A 239 -11.38 20.84 0.18
N VAL A 240 -11.66 21.63 -0.86
CA VAL A 240 -10.76 21.83 -1.98
C VAL A 240 -9.39 22.35 -1.52
N LEU A 241 -9.35 23.34 -0.64
CA LEU A 241 -8.09 23.85 -0.08
C LEU A 241 -7.33 22.76 0.70
N LYS A 242 -8.05 21.99 1.51
CA LYS A 242 -7.48 20.90 2.31
C LYS A 242 -6.84 19.83 1.43
N ASP A 243 -7.47 19.45 0.31
CA ASP A 243 -6.94 18.42 -0.59
C ASP A 243 -5.61 18.85 -1.23
N TYR A 244 -5.52 20.08 -1.72
CA TYR A 244 -4.28 20.59 -2.30
C TYR A 244 -3.20 20.90 -1.24
N THR A 245 -3.60 21.26 -0.02
CA THR A 245 -2.67 21.40 1.10
C THR A 245 -2.06 20.05 1.47
N ARG A 246 -2.89 19.00 1.55
CA ARG A 246 -2.42 17.63 1.78
C ARG A 246 -1.49 17.12 0.67
N LEU A 247 -1.80 17.45 -0.60
CA LEU A 247 -0.91 17.14 -1.70
C LEU A 247 0.48 17.79 -1.50
N LEU A 248 0.51 19.08 -1.14
CA LEU A 248 1.76 19.79 -0.87
C LEU A 248 2.51 19.17 0.31
N GLU A 249 1.82 18.88 1.41
CA GLU A 249 2.40 18.20 2.58
C GLU A 249 3.00 16.84 2.18
N SER A 250 2.29 16.04 1.40
CA SER A 250 2.78 14.75 0.90
C SER A 250 4.05 14.90 0.04
N ILE A 251 4.12 15.94 -0.81
CA ILE A 251 5.28 16.22 -1.66
C ILE A 251 6.47 16.73 -0.81
N ASP A 252 6.20 17.56 0.21
CA ASP A 252 7.22 18.07 1.13
C ASP A 252 7.82 16.97 2.02
N GLU A 253 7.07 15.93 2.30
CA GLU A 253 7.48 14.77 3.09
C GLU A 253 8.34 13.76 2.32
N ASN A 254 8.39 13.83 0.98
CA ASN A 254 9.21 12.92 0.19
C ASN A 254 10.70 13.21 0.42
N ASP A 255 11.43 12.17 0.77
CA ASP A 255 12.88 12.23 0.95
C ASP A 255 13.63 11.82 -0.35
N THR A 256 14.96 11.84 -0.30
CA THR A 256 15.80 11.47 -1.45
C THR A 256 15.50 10.06 -1.97
N LYS A 257 15.15 9.12 -1.08
CA LYS A 257 14.78 7.75 -1.46
C LYS A 257 13.53 7.75 -2.32
N ASP A 258 12.50 8.50 -1.93
CA ASP A 258 11.23 8.60 -2.66
C ASP A 258 11.46 9.19 -4.06
N VAL A 259 12.27 10.26 -4.15
CA VAL A 259 12.62 10.90 -5.43
C VAL A 259 13.37 9.95 -6.36
N VAL A 260 14.33 9.20 -5.82
CA VAL A 260 15.07 8.19 -6.59
C VAL A 260 14.18 7.04 -7.04
N ASN A 261 13.19 6.64 -6.23
CA ASN A 261 12.22 5.63 -6.65
C ASN A 261 11.43 6.09 -7.88
N PHE A 262 10.92 7.32 -7.90
CA PHE A 262 10.24 7.87 -9.09
C PHE A 262 11.18 7.89 -10.31
N PHE A 263 12.42 8.30 -10.11
CA PHE A 263 13.42 8.39 -11.18
C PHE A 263 13.78 7.02 -11.76
N LEU A 264 14.00 6.00 -10.93
CA LEU A 264 14.30 4.64 -11.37
C LEU A 264 13.08 3.93 -11.96
N SER A 265 11.88 4.21 -11.48
CA SER A 265 10.65 3.74 -12.10
C SER A 265 10.47 4.32 -13.50
N SER A 266 10.85 5.59 -13.72
CA SER A 266 10.82 6.20 -15.05
C SER A 266 11.83 5.58 -16.02
N LEU A 267 13.00 5.16 -15.52
CA LEU A 267 13.98 4.41 -16.29
C LEU A 267 13.46 3.01 -16.65
N ALA A 268 12.90 2.29 -15.69
CA ALA A 268 12.36 0.95 -15.92
C ALA A 268 11.25 0.97 -17.00
N THR A 269 10.32 1.91 -16.90
CA THR A 269 9.23 2.08 -17.86
C THR A 269 9.67 2.62 -19.24
N ALA A 270 10.88 3.19 -19.36
CA ALA A 270 11.46 3.54 -20.65
C ALA A 270 11.90 2.31 -21.47
N TYR A 271 12.21 1.20 -20.81
CA TYR A 271 12.53 -0.07 -21.46
C TYR A 271 11.29 -0.85 -21.90
N ASP A 272 10.26 -0.87 -21.06
CA ASP A 272 9.01 -1.58 -21.31
C ASP A 272 7.92 -1.08 -20.34
N PRO A 273 6.70 -0.82 -20.78
CA PRO A 273 5.62 -0.33 -19.91
C PRO A 273 5.20 -1.30 -18.79
N HIS A 274 5.64 -2.57 -18.84
CA HIS A 274 5.39 -3.59 -17.82
C HIS A 274 6.60 -3.84 -16.90
N THR A 275 7.72 -3.19 -17.18
CA THR A 275 8.92 -3.28 -16.35
C THR A 275 8.83 -2.24 -15.23
N GLU A 276 8.96 -2.69 -14.00
CA GLU A 276 8.82 -1.86 -12.81
C GLU A 276 10.08 -1.95 -11.93
N TYR A 277 10.50 -0.81 -11.40
CA TYR A 277 11.47 -0.75 -10.32
C TYR A 277 10.72 -0.72 -8.99
N MET A 278 11.12 -1.59 -8.09
CA MET A 278 10.60 -1.62 -6.72
C MET A 278 11.73 -1.31 -5.76
N SER A 279 11.54 -0.31 -4.92
CA SER A 279 12.40 -0.10 -3.75
C SER A 279 12.33 -1.30 -2.81
N THR A 280 13.24 -1.37 -1.83
CA THR A 280 13.23 -2.45 -0.83
C THR A 280 11.85 -2.57 -0.15
N ASP A 281 11.28 -1.44 0.27
CA ASP A 281 10.00 -1.43 0.98
C ASP A 281 8.83 -1.86 0.07
N GLU A 282 8.83 -1.42 -1.19
CA GLU A 282 7.85 -1.84 -2.19
C GLU A 282 7.98 -3.33 -2.52
N SER A 283 9.21 -3.83 -2.66
CA SER A 283 9.50 -5.25 -2.86
C SER A 283 9.01 -6.10 -1.68
N ASP A 284 9.22 -5.63 -0.45
CA ASP A 284 8.74 -6.34 0.74
C ASP A 284 7.21 -6.32 0.84
N ASN A 285 6.57 -5.20 0.52
CA ASN A 285 5.12 -5.12 0.44
C ASN A 285 4.56 -6.01 -0.68
N PHE A 286 5.22 -6.06 -1.84
CA PHE A 286 4.87 -6.97 -2.93
C PHE A 286 4.97 -8.45 -2.50
N LYS A 287 6.06 -8.84 -1.81
CA LYS A 287 6.21 -10.18 -1.25
C LYS A 287 5.10 -10.52 -0.27
N ILE A 288 4.76 -9.61 0.65
CA ILE A 288 3.66 -9.79 1.59
C ILE A 288 2.33 -10.00 0.85
N HIS A 289 2.11 -9.21 -0.20
CA HIS A 289 0.89 -9.31 -1.01
C HIS A 289 0.81 -10.65 -1.76
N MET A 290 1.94 -11.09 -2.32
CA MET A 290 2.04 -12.34 -3.08
C MET A 290 2.00 -13.58 -2.18
N GLN A 291 2.56 -13.52 -0.99
CA GLN A 291 2.63 -14.67 -0.07
C GLN A 291 1.43 -14.73 0.89
N HIS A 292 0.64 -13.65 1.02
CA HIS A 292 -0.35 -13.49 2.09
C HIS A 292 0.21 -13.79 3.49
N GLN A 293 1.47 -13.49 3.67
CA GLN A 293 2.18 -13.56 4.94
C GLN A 293 2.95 -12.28 5.16
N LEU A 294 2.99 -11.82 6.37
CA LEU A 294 3.89 -10.73 6.78
C LEU A 294 4.78 -11.20 7.93
N VAL A 295 5.95 -10.62 8.05
CA VAL A 295 6.80 -10.80 9.23
C VAL A 295 6.67 -9.57 10.11
N GLY A 296 6.29 -9.77 11.37
CA GLY A 296 6.10 -8.67 12.30
C GLY A 296 5.41 -9.12 13.57
N ILE A 297 4.71 -8.18 14.22
CA ILE A 297 4.00 -8.44 15.47
C ILE A 297 2.56 -8.92 15.30
N GLY A 298 1.98 -8.80 14.10
CA GLY A 298 0.59 -9.18 13.86
C GLY A 298 -0.42 -8.17 14.40
N ALA A 299 -0.16 -6.87 14.23
CA ALA A 299 -1.08 -5.79 14.58
C ALA A 299 -1.39 -4.92 13.37
N LEU A 300 -2.64 -4.46 13.27
CA LEU A 300 -3.08 -3.44 12.32
C LEU A 300 -2.91 -2.08 12.97
N LEU A 301 -2.24 -1.17 12.28
CA LEU A 301 -1.90 0.16 12.78
C LEU A 301 -2.67 1.24 12.02
N GLY A 302 -3.08 2.29 12.72
CA GLY A 302 -3.65 3.50 12.17
C GLY A 302 -2.82 4.73 12.54
N GLN A 303 -2.79 5.73 11.67
CA GLN A 303 -2.08 6.99 11.93
C GLN A 303 -2.78 7.78 13.06
N LYS A 304 -1.98 8.29 13.99
CA LYS A 304 -2.36 9.30 14.98
C LYS A 304 -1.29 10.39 15.02
N ASP A 305 -1.65 11.60 15.42
CA ASP A 305 -0.74 12.76 15.42
C ASP A 305 0.49 12.54 16.32
N ASP A 306 0.33 11.76 17.38
CA ASP A 306 1.37 11.47 18.36
C ASP A 306 1.86 10.01 18.34
N GLY A 307 1.73 9.31 17.19
CA GLY A 307 2.21 7.95 17.01
C GLY A 307 1.31 7.08 16.14
N ALA A 308 1.28 5.78 16.43
CA ALA A 308 0.42 4.82 15.75
C ALA A 308 -0.53 4.13 16.73
N GLU A 309 -1.80 4.02 16.37
CA GLU A 309 -2.84 3.37 17.18
C GLU A 309 -3.08 1.93 16.71
N ILE A 310 -3.25 1.00 17.65
CA ILE A 310 -3.62 -0.39 17.36
C ILE A 310 -5.09 -0.44 16.97
N GLN A 311 -5.37 -0.65 15.68
CA GLN A 311 -6.73 -0.79 15.14
C GLN A 311 -7.22 -2.23 15.10
N GLY A 312 -6.32 -3.21 15.21
CA GLY A 312 -6.66 -4.62 15.22
C GLY A 312 -5.46 -5.49 15.57
N ILE A 313 -5.72 -6.72 15.97
CA ILE A 313 -4.70 -7.75 16.25
C ILE A 313 -5.05 -8.98 15.42
N VAL A 314 -4.07 -9.49 14.68
CA VAL A 314 -4.25 -10.67 13.81
C VAL A 314 -4.23 -11.94 14.66
N VAL A 315 -5.31 -12.69 14.61
CA VAL A 315 -5.47 -13.94 15.39
C VAL A 315 -4.37 -14.94 15.03
N GLY A 316 -3.69 -15.45 16.05
CA GLY A 316 -2.55 -16.37 15.92
C GLY A 316 -1.22 -15.70 15.63
N GLY A 317 -1.18 -14.37 15.52
CA GLY A 317 0.06 -13.59 15.41
C GLY A 317 0.80 -13.44 16.75
N PRO A 318 2.05 -12.92 16.74
CA PRO A 318 2.85 -12.75 17.97
C PRO A 318 2.16 -11.91 19.05
N ALA A 319 1.56 -10.78 18.68
CA ALA A 319 0.85 -9.91 19.62
C ALA A 319 -0.38 -10.59 20.24
N ASP A 320 -1.13 -11.37 19.45
CA ASP A 320 -2.27 -12.16 19.91
C ASP A 320 -1.82 -13.25 20.90
N LYS A 321 -0.81 -14.04 20.53
CA LYS A 321 -0.25 -15.09 21.39
C LYS A 321 0.26 -14.55 22.73
N GLN A 322 0.81 -13.33 22.74
CA GLN A 322 1.30 -12.69 23.94
C GLN A 322 0.17 -12.08 24.78
N GLY A 323 -0.90 -11.60 24.17
CA GLY A 323 -2.10 -11.07 24.81
C GLY A 323 -1.91 -9.79 25.64
N ILE A 324 -0.79 -9.07 25.46
CA ILE A 324 -0.48 -7.87 26.24
C ILE A 324 -0.94 -6.60 25.52
N LEU A 325 -0.76 -6.56 24.17
CA LEU A 325 -1.17 -5.45 23.33
C LEU A 325 -2.68 -5.47 23.13
N LYS A 326 -3.33 -4.31 23.21
CA LYS A 326 -4.79 -4.17 23.11
C LYS A 326 -5.19 -3.21 22.00
N LEU A 327 -6.47 -3.28 21.59
CA LEU A 327 -7.07 -2.29 20.70
C LEU A 327 -7.01 -0.89 21.32
N ASN A 328 -6.76 0.09 20.47
CA ASN A 328 -6.61 1.52 20.80
C ASN A 328 -5.39 1.84 21.67
N ASP A 329 -4.51 0.87 21.98
CA ASP A 329 -3.19 1.18 22.53
C ASP A 329 -2.40 2.01 21.51
N ARG A 330 -1.63 3.00 21.98
CA ARG A 330 -0.92 3.93 21.12
C ARG A 330 0.58 3.74 21.25
N ILE A 331 1.24 3.45 20.16
CA ILE A 331 2.69 3.30 20.07
C ILE A 331 3.31 4.69 19.95
N ILE A 332 4.21 5.04 20.87
CA ILE A 332 4.89 6.34 20.94
C ILE A 332 6.40 6.24 20.72
N ALA A 333 7.00 5.06 20.85
CA ALA A 333 8.40 4.81 20.53
C ALA A 333 8.65 3.34 20.20
N VAL A 334 9.65 3.07 19.36
CA VAL A 334 10.06 1.74 18.93
C VAL A 334 11.56 1.56 19.11
N ALA A 335 12.02 0.37 19.51
CA ALA A 335 13.42 0.01 19.61
C ALA A 335 13.67 -1.39 19.05
N GLN A 336 14.85 -1.61 18.46
CA GLN A 336 15.30 -2.91 17.98
C GLN A 336 16.09 -3.61 19.07
N GLY A 337 15.77 -4.88 19.38
CA GLY A 337 16.52 -5.63 20.38
C GLY A 337 16.79 -4.83 21.66
N ASP A 338 18.06 -4.55 21.95
CA ASP A 338 18.50 -3.78 23.12
C ASP A 338 18.85 -2.31 22.81
N ASP A 339 18.63 -1.84 21.58
CA ASP A 339 18.93 -0.47 21.16
C ASP A 339 18.09 0.57 21.91
N GLU A 340 18.46 1.85 21.80
CA GLU A 340 17.69 2.96 22.36
C GLU A 340 16.34 3.13 21.65
N PHE A 341 15.34 3.65 22.38
CA PHE A 341 14.03 3.94 21.82
C PHE A 341 14.07 5.15 20.88
N VAL A 342 13.56 4.96 19.68
CA VAL A 342 13.28 6.04 18.72
C VAL A 342 11.84 6.49 18.91
N ASP A 343 11.63 7.79 19.18
CA ASP A 343 10.30 8.40 19.26
C ASP A 343 9.64 8.38 17.87
N VAL A 344 8.38 7.93 17.82
CA VAL A 344 7.65 7.81 16.55
C VAL A 344 6.59 8.89 16.36
N LYS A 345 6.53 9.89 17.26
CA LYS A 345 5.61 11.03 17.12
C LYS A 345 5.90 11.77 15.82
N TYR A 346 4.84 12.14 15.14
CA TYR A 346 4.89 12.87 13.86
C TYR A 346 5.59 12.14 12.70
N LEU A 347 5.94 10.84 12.86
CA LEU A 347 6.43 10.04 11.75
C LEU A 347 5.26 9.54 10.89
N LYS A 348 5.50 9.41 9.58
CA LYS A 348 4.57 8.71 8.68
C LYS A 348 4.31 7.30 9.20
N LEU A 349 3.06 6.83 9.10
CA LEU A 349 2.69 5.49 9.55
C LEU A 349 3.58 4.41 8.90
N GLN A 350 3.93 4.56 7.63
CA GLN A 350 4.80 3.61 6.93
C GLN A 350 6.17 3.49 7.62
N LYS A 351 6.80 4.60 8.02
CA LYS A 351 8.07 4.57 8.76
C LYS A 351 7.94 3.83 10.10
N ILE A 352 6.81 4.03 10.80
CA ILE A 352 6.54 3.31 12.06
C ILE A 352 6.37 1.81 11.79
N VAL A 353 5.64 1.45 10.74
CA VAL A 353 5.43 0.06 10.31
C VAL A 353 6.77 -0.61 9.96
N ASP A 354 7.64 0.09 9.22
CA ASP A 354 8.96 -0.44 8.83
C ASP A 354 9.86 -0.68 10.05
N MET A 355 9.80 0.20 11.05
CA MET A 355 10.51 -0.01 12.33
C MET A 355 9.97 -1.20 13.13
N ILE A 356 8.67 -1.49 13.03
CA ILE A 356 8.02 -2.61 13.75
C ILE A 356 8.24 -3.93 13.02
N ARG A 357 8.26 -3.94 11.68
CA ARG A 357 8.62 -5.09 10.85
C ARG A 357 10.10 -5.42 10.99
N GLY A 358 10.52 -6.56 10.51
CA GLY A 358 11.92 -7.00 10.52
C GLY A 358 12.01 -8.52 10.35
N GLU A 359 13.18 -9.09 10.54
CA GLU A 359 13.42 -10.51 10.36
C GLU A 359 12.69 -11.38 11.40
N VAL A 360 12.32 -12.61 10.98
CA VAL A 360 11.74 -13.61 11.89
C VAL A 360 12.67 -13.91 13.05
N ASN A 361 12.12 -14.13 14.24
CA ASN A 361 12.84 -14.39 15.47
C ASN A 361 13.64 -13.20 16.04
N THR A 362 13.56 -12.01 15.47
CA THR A 362 14.10 -10.78 16.06
C THR A 362 13.12 -10.16 17.04
N THR A 363 13.61 -9.42 18.03
CA THR A 363 12.78 -8.76 19.03
C THR A 363 12.61 -7.28 18.71
N VAL A 364 11.36 -6.81 18.66
CA VAL A 364 11.03 -5.38 18.69
C VAL A 364 10.49 -5.01 20.06
N ARG A 365 10.95 -3.90 20.61
CA ARG A 365 10.36 -3.30 21.82
C ARG A 365 9.54 -2.08 21.41
N ILE A 366 8.30 -2.06 21.82
CA ILE A 366 7.39 -0.93 21.60
C ILE A 366 7.03 -0.29 22.92
N LYS A 367 7.10 1.04 22.98
CA LYS A 367 6.61 1.83 24.10
C LYS A 367 5.22 2.34 23.75
N ILE A 368 4.24 1.97 24.56
CA ILE A 368 2.85 2.31 24.33
C ILE A 368 2.29 3.19 25.44
N VAL A 369 1.25 3.95 25.11
CA VAL A 369 0.28 4.53 26.02
C VAL A 369 -0.94 3.63 25.99
N PRO A 370 -1.28 2.90 27.06
CA PRO A 370 -2.44 2.02 27.07
C PRO A 370 -3.74 2.78 26.93
N ALA A 371 -4.72 2.21 26.23
CA ALA A 371 -6.04 2.84 26.07
C ALA A 371 -6.80 2.98 27.40
N ASP A 372 -6.56 2.08 28.34
CA ASP A 372 -7.16 2.05 29.68
C ASP A 372 -6.41 2.92 30.72
N ASP A 373 -5.18 3.39 30.40
CA ASP A 373 -4.39 4.31 31.25
C ASP A 373 -3.64 5.35 30.37
N PRO A 374 -4.33 6.42 29.93
CA PRO A 374 -3.73 7.44 29.05
C PRO A 374 -2.59 8.24 29.69
N SER A 375 -2.42 8.19 31.01
CA SER A 375 -1.34 8.86 31.75
C SER A 375 -0.09 7.99 31.93
N GLY A 376 -0.23 6.69 31.77
CA GLY A 376 0.85 5.71 31.92
C GLY A 376 1.57 5.39 30.62
N THR A 377 2.75 4.79 30.74
CA THR A 377 3.43 4.19 29.59
C THR A 377 3.88 2.78 29.92
N LYS A 378 3.84 1.88 28.93
CA LYS A 378 4.26 0.50 29.08
C LYS A 378 5.22 0.11 27.96
N ILE A 379 6.24 -0.67 28.27
CA ILE A 379 7.14 -1.25 27.29
C ILE A 379 6.76 -2.71 27.08
N ILE A 380 6.58 -3.09 25.83
CA ILE A 380 6.26 -4.46 25.42
C ILE A 380 7.35 -4.92 24.45
N ALA A 381 8.00 -6.06 24.78
CA ALA A 381 8.92 -6.73 23.86
C ALA A 381 8.17 -7.85 23.14
N ILE A 382 8.20 -7.86 21.83
CA ILE A 382 7.52 -8.86 21.00
C ILE A 382 8.54 -9.49 20.05
N VAL A 383 8.60 -10.81 20.02
CA VAL A 383 9.41 -11.55 19.04
C VAL A 383 8.61 -11.62 17.74
N ARG A 384 9.22 -11.15 16.65
CA ARG A 384 8.61 -11.17 15.31
C ARG A 384 8.48 -12.60 14.79
N ASP A 385 7.39 -12.88 14.14
CA ASP A 385 7.12 -14.18 13.51
C ASP A 385 6.32 -13.98 12.23
N LYS A 386 6.19 -15.03 11.45
CA LYS A 386 5.31 -15.08 10.28
C LYS A 386 3.85 -15.01 10.71
N VAL A 387 3.13 -14.03 10.18
CA VAL A 387 1.71 -13.80 10.44
C VAL A 387 0.93 -14.12 9.18
N PRO A 388 0.25 -15.28 9.09
CA PRO A 388 -0.52 -15.63 7.92
C PRO A 388 -1.82 -14.82 7.86
N LEU A 389 -2.11 -14.23 6.70
CA LEU A 389 -3.35 -13.50 6.43
C LEU A 389 -4.43 -14.49 5.94
N LYS A 390 -4.90 -15.35 6.83
CA LYS A 390 -5.78 -16.50 6.52
C LYS A 390 -7.04 -16.12 5.75
N GLU A 391 -7.58 -14.93 5.98
CA GLU A 391 -8.80 -14.45 5.31
C GLU A 391 -8.60 -14.20 3.80
N LYS A 392 -7.36 -14.07 3.36
CA LYS A 392 -6.99 -13.86 1.95
C LYS A 392 -6.59 -15.15 1.22
N LEU A 393 -6.44 -16.25 1.95
CA LEU A 393 -6.13 -17.53 1.34
C LEU A 393 -7.39 -18.16 0.72
N ALA A 394 -7.19 -19.12 -0.22
CA ALA A 394 -8.29 -19.88 -0.79
C ALA A 394 -9.16 -20.52 0.29
N ASN A 395 -10.46 -20.36 0.16
CA ASN A 395 -11.44 -20.95 1.07
C ASN A 395 -12.52 -21.68 0.28
N ALA A 396 -13.24 -22.59 0.93
CA ALA A 396 -14.28 -23.38 0.28
C ALA A 396 -15.55 -23.47 1.13
N GLU A 397 -16.68 -23.42 0.42
CA GLU A 397 -18.02 -23.63 0.98
C GLU A 397 -18.73 -24.80 0.29
N LEU A 398 -19.59 -25.49 1.00
CA LEU A 398 -20.51 -26.49 0.43
C LEU A 398 -21.91 -25.88 0.34
N LEU A 399 -22.38 -25.68 -0.89
CA LEU A 399 -23.74 -25.22 -1.16
C LEU A 399 -24.65 -26.40 -1.43
N VAL A 400 -25.80 -26.43 -0.75
CA VAL A 400 -26.81 -27.44 -0.96
C VAL A 400 -28.02 -26.75 -1.53
N THR A 401 -28.45 -27.13 -2.75
CA THR A 401 -29.62 -26.53 -3.39
C THR A 401 -30.92 -26.97 -2.70
N PRO A 402 -31.93 -26.07 -2.63
CA PRO A 402 -33.23 -26.42 -2.09
C PRO A 402 -33.90 -27.56 -2.88
N PRO A 403 -34.71 -28.44 -2.24
CA PRO A 403 -35.36 -29.57 -2.89
C PRO A 403 -36.48 -29.17 -3.86
N ASP A 404 -36.95 -27.94 -3.82
CA ASP A 404 -37.91 -27.33 -4.74
C ASP A 404 -37.43 -27.18 -6.18
N LEU A 405 -36.11 -27.30 -6.42
CA LEU A 405 -35.49 -27.36 -7.76
C LEU A 405 -35.49 -28.79 -8.35
N GLY A 406 -36.24 -29.73 -7.76
CA GLY A 406 -36.44 -31.10 -8.26
C GLY A 406 -35.37 -32.11 -7.83
N LYS A 407 -34.13 -31.73 -7.63
CA LYS A 407 -33.04 -32.57 -7.10
C LYS A 407 -32.11 -31.73 -6.20
N THR A 408 -31.86 -32.24 -5.01
CA THR A 408 -30.84 -31.65 -4.14
C THR A 408 -29.46 -31.89 -4.72
N LEU A 409 -28.76 -30.81 -5.06
CA LEU A 409 -27.39 -30.84 -5.54
C LEU A 409 -26.46 -30.31 -4.47
N LYS A 410 -25.30 -30.91 -4.37
CA LYS A 410 -24.18 -30.47 -3.54
C LYS A 410 -23.14 -29.81 -4.46
N VAL A 411 -22.94 -28.51 -4.33
CA VAL A 411 -21.97 -27.73 -5.13
C VAL A 411 -20.84 -27.27 -4.23
N GLY A 412 -19.63 -27.68 -4.54
CA GLY A 412 -18.45 -27.12 -3.92
C GLY A 412 -18.20 -25.72 -4.49
N TRP A 413 -17.97 -24.74 -3.65
CA TRP A 413 -17.63 -23.37 -4.04
C TRP A 413 -16.27 -23.03 -3.46
N ILE A 414 -15.26 -22.79 -4.31
CA ILE A 414 -13.93 -22.36 -3.92
C ILE A 414 -13.77 -20.90 -4.31
N ASN A 415 -13.49 -20.04 -3.34
CA ASN A 415 -13.18 -18.63 -3.57
C ASN A 415 -11.67 -18.42 -3.58
N LEU A 416 -11.16 -17.73 -4.62
CA LEU A 416 -9.75 -17.47 -4.83
C LEU A 416 -9.54 -16.02 -5.25
N SER A 417 -9.06 -15.20 -4.34
CA SER A 417 -8.88 -13.75 -4.53
C SER A 417 -7.62 -13.37 -5.34
N ASN A 418 -6.59 -14.25 -5.39
CA ASN A 418 -5.41 -14.10 -6.26
C ASN A 418 -4.63 -15.42 -6.35
N PHE A 419 -3.65 -15.50 -7.27
CA PHE A 419 -2.74 -16.64 -7.41
C PHE A 419 -1.49 -16.40 -6.54
N TYR A 420 -1.65 -16.56 -5.23
CA TYR A 420 -0.59 -16.34 -4.26
C TYR A 420 0.47 -17.43 -4.27
N ALA A 421 1.73 -17.06 -4.04
CA ALA A 421 2.86 -17.97 -3.95
C ALA A 421 3.97 -17.40 -3.05
N ASP A 422 4.66 -18.28 -2.31
CA ASP A 422 5.98 -17.99 -1.74
C ASP A 422 7.04 -18.39 -2.78
N MET A 423 7.50 -17.39 -3.52
CA MET A 423 8.46 -17.62 -4.63
C MET A 423 9.87 -17.98 -4.15
N GLU A 424 10.20 -17.69 -2.88
CA GLU A 424 11.53 -17.92 -2.32
C GLU A 424 11.63 -19.30 -1.66
N ASN A 425 10.65 -19.67 -0.84
CA ASN A 425 10.71 -20.87 -0.01
C ASN A 425 9.64 -21.91 -0.32
N GLY A 426 8.66 -21.59 -1.19
CA GLY A 426 7.59 -22.49 -1.58
C GLY A 426 6.65 -22.90 -0.42
N THR A 427 6.62 -22.13 0.68
CA THR A 427 5.83 -22.47 1.87
C THR A 427 4.34 -22.20 1.72
N VAL A 428 3.96 -21.37 0.74
CA VAL A 428 2.58 -20.99 0.41
C VAL A 428 2.38 -21.17 -1.08
N SER A 429 1.31 -21.86 -1.47
CA SER A 429 1.00 -22.17 -2.88
C SER A 429 -0.51 -22.29 -3.07
N THR A 430 -1.04 -21.48 -3.97
CA THR A 430 -2.46 -21.53 -4.38
C THR A 430 -2.88 -22.91 -4.86
N SER A 431 -2.09 -23.54 -5.74
CA SER A 431 -2.43 -24.84 -6.33
C SER A 431 -2.50 -25.93 -5.28
N VAL A 432 -1.58 -25.93 -4.29
CA VAL A 432 -1.60 -26.89 -3.18
C VAL A 432 -2.82 -26.68 -2.26
N ASP A 433 -3.14 -25.41 -1.96
CA ASP A 433 -4.30 -25.11 -1.11
C ASP A 433 -5.61 -25.48 -1.79
N VAL A 434 -5.76 -25.14 -3.07
CA VAL A 434 -6.97 -25.51 -3.84
C VAL A 434 -7.08 -27.02 -4.01
N GLU A 435 -5.98 -27.74 -4.26
CA GLU A 435 -5.99 -29.20 -4.31
C GLU A 435 -6.48 -29.80 -2.99
N ARG A 436 -6.00 -29.27 -1.85
CA ARG A 436 -6.42 -29.70 -0.51
C ARG A 436 -7.92 -29.46 -0.29
N LEU A 437 -8.42 -28.28 -0.66
CA LEU A 437 -9.85 -27.93 -0.55
C LEU A 437 -10.70 -28.81 -1.48
N LEU A 438 -10.27 -29.03 -2.72
CA LEU A 438 -10.95 -29.88 -3.69
C LEU A 438 -11.06 -31.33 -3.18
N ARG A 439 -9.95 -31.89 -2.65
CA ARG A 439 -9.96 -33.24 -2.04
C ARG A 439 -10.94 -33.34 -0.84
N ARG A 440 -11.12 -32.26 -0.07
CA ARG A 440 -12.13 -32.20 1.01
C ARG A 440 -13.54 -32.18 0.46
N LEU A 441 -13.83 -31.33 -0.51
CA LEU A 441 -15.14 -31.24 -1.15
C LEU A 441 -15.56 -32.57 -1.82
N MET A 442 -14.60 -33.26 -2.45
CA MET A 442 -14.86 -34.58 -3.04
C MET A 442 -15.28 -35.64 -2.01
N LYS A 443 -14.80 -35.58 -0.75
CA LYS A 443 -15.27 -36.46 0.34
C LYS A 443 -16.72 -36.20 0.70
N GLU A 444 -17.23 -34.99 0.52
CA GLU A 444 -18.62 -34.61 0.71
C GLU A 444 -19.52 -35.07 -0.45
N LYS A 445 -18.95 -35.71 -1.48
CA LYS A 445 -19.63 -36.21 -2.69
C LYS A 445 -20.40 -35.10 -3.39
N ILE A 446 -19.68 -34.05 -3.76
CA ILE A 446 -20.23 -32.92 -4.54
C ILE A 446 -20.64 -33.37 -5.94
N ASP A 447 -21.76 -32.82 -6.44
CA ASP A 447 -22.25 -33.02 -7.80
C ASP A 447 -21.58 -32.10 -8.82
N GLY A 448 -21.02 -30.97 -8.35
CA GLY A 448 -20.31 -29.96 -9.18
C GLY A 448 -19.41 -29.05 -8.36
N LEU A 449 -18.57 -28.30 -9.05
CA LEU A 449 -17.63 -27.34 -8.46
C LEU A 449 -17.76 -25.98 -9.15
N VAL A 450 -17.69 -24.91 -8.35
CA VAL A 450 -17.50 -23.55 -8.81
C VAL A 450 -16.16 -23.07 -8.27
N LEU A 451 -15.27 -22.63 -9.15
CA LEU A 451 -14.08 -21.88 -8.80
C LEU A 451 -14.37 -20.37 -9.03
N ASP A 452 -14.54 -19.62 -7.95
CA ASP A 452 -14.88 -18.21 -8.00
C ASP A 452 -13.61 -17.36 -8.08
N LEU A 453 -13.42 -16.73 -9.25
CA LEU A 453 -12.31 -15.83 -9.53
C LEU A 453 -12.78 -14.37 -9.62
N ARG A 454 -13.99 -14.05 -9.17
CA ARG A 454 -14.46 -12.66 -9.09
C ARG A 454 -13.54 -11.92 -8.11
N ASP A 455 -13.16 -10.69 -8.46
CA ASP A 455 -12.21 -9.88 -7.72
C ASP A 455 -10.78 -10.46 -7.66
N ASN A 456 -10.45 -11.48 -8.49
CA ASN A 456 -9.10 -11.98 -8.61
C ASN A 456 -8.27 -11.04 -9.48
N GLY A 457 -7.28 -10.40 -8.86
CA GLY A 457 -6.39 -9.42 -9.50
C GLY A 457 -5.20 -10.05 -10.25
N GLY A 458 -5.09 -11.39 -10.31
CA GLY A 458 -3.94 -12.07 -10.90
C GLY A 458 -3.01 -12.68 -9.85
N GLY A 459 -1.70 -12.68 -10.10
CA GLY A 459 -0.67 -13.24 -9.21
C GLY A 459 0.37 -14.08 -9.95
N SER A 460 0.83 -15.17 -9.35
CA SER A 460 1.83 -16.06 -9.93
C SER A 460 1.31 -16.83 -11.14
N LEU A 461 1.94 -16.63 -12.30
CA LEU A 461 1.64 -17.38 -13.52
C LEU A 461 1.87 -18.89 -13.34
N ASP A 462 2.94 -19.26 -12.63
CA ASP A 462 3.26 -20.66 -12.32
C ASP A 462 2.15 -21.33 -11.50
N GLU A 463 1.60 -20.63 -10.52
CA GLU A 463 0.47 -21.12 -9.72
C GLU A 463 -0.81 -21.22 -10.56
N ALA A 464 -1.08 -20.29 -11.47
CA ALA A 464 -2.21 -20.36 -12.38
C ALA A 464 -2.12 -21.58 -13.32
N ILE A 465 -0.91 -21.89 -13.82
CA ILE A 465 -0.64 -23.09 -14.65
C ILE A 465 -0.86 -24.37 -13.82
N LYS A 466 -0.27 -24.45 -12.63
CA LYS A 466 -0.42 -25.62 -11.73
C LYS A 466 -1.87 -25.84 -11.32
N LEU A 467 -2.57 -24.75 -10.98
CA LEU A 467 -4.00 -24.80 -10.64
C LEU A 467 -4.83 -25.36 -11.80
N THR A 468 -4.58 -24.87 -13.01
CA THR A 468 -5.27 -25.37 -14.21
C THR A 468 -5.02 -26.88 -14.40
N GLY A 469 -3.81 -27.36 -14.12
CA GLY A 469 -3.42 -28.75 -14.15
C GLY A 469 -4.20 -29.66 -13.18
N LEU A 470 -4.91 -29.12 -12.18
CA LEU A 470 -5.82 -29.91 -11.34
C LEU A 470 -7.10 -30.33 -12.08
N PHE A 471 -7.44 -29.68 -13.18
CA PHE A 471 -8.69 -29.87 -13.92
C PHE A 471 -8.49 -30.46 -15.32
N ILE A 472 -7.29 -30.38 -15.89
CA ILE A 472 -6.97 -30.95 -17.20
C ILE A 472 -5.75 -31.86 -17.10
N PRO A 473 -5.73 -33.00 -17.82
CA PRO A 473 -4.64 -33.97 -17.71
C PRO A 473 -3.36 -33.51 -18.40
N ALA A 474 -3.46 -32.74 -19.47
CA ALA A 474 -2.33 -32.18 -20.23
C ALA A 474 -2.82 -31.14 -21.24
N GLY A 475 -1.91 -30.29 -21.72
CA GLY A 475 -2.15 -29.32 -22.77
C GLY A 475 -1.51 -27.95 -22.48
N PRO A 476 -1.47 -27.04 -23.45
CA PRO A 476 -1.00 -25.69 -23.25
C PRO A 476 -2.04 -24.92 -22.42
N VAL A 477 -1.58 -24.22 -21.40
CA VAL A 477 -2.41 -23.38 -20.52
C VAL A 477 -2.29 -21.91 -20.92
N VAL A 478 -1.08 -21.47 -21.24
CA VAL A 478 -0.77 -20.10 -21.63
C VAL A 478 0.35 -20.10 -22.66
N GLN A 479 0.33 -19.12 -23.55
CA GLN A 479 1.39 -18.86 -24.52
C GLN A 479 1.86 -17.41 -24.38
N ALA A 480 3.18 -17.21 -24.25
CA ALA A 480 3.83 -15.92 -24.43
C ALA A 480 4.45 -15.88 -25.84
N LYS A 481 4.29 -14.73 -26.53
CA LYS A 481 4.84 -14.50 -27.87
C LYS A 481 6.01 -13.53 -27.75
#